data_1ef506eb24ef772fe30f8d93c64d112b
#
_entry.id   1ef506eb24ef772fe30f8d93c64d112b
#
_cell.length_a   1.000
_cell.length_b   1.000
_cell.length_c   1.000
_cell.angle_alpha   90.00
_cell.angle_beta   90.00
_cell.angle_gamma   90.00
#
_symmetry.space_group_name_H-M   'P 1'
#
loop_
_entity.id
_entity.type
_entity.pdbx_description
1 polymer ?
#
loop_
_entity_poly.entity_id
_entity_poly.type
_entity_poly.pdbx_seq_one_letter_code
_entity_poly.pdbx_strand_id
1 'polypeptide(L)'
;PRRPVEAALAAGDSILLEIDAQGAAQVRDAMPEAVMIFVLPPSMSAIETRLRYRSTDSEEIIQRRVADARLQLEHCGAFDYLVVNDDLSSAHDQFQAVLVAELRKRARHDSLVSRFAGISAL
;
A
#
# COMPACT_ATOMS: atom_id res chain seq x y z
N PRO A 1 -6.72 -9.03 -13.15
CA PRO A 1 -6.75 -10.48 -13.34
C PRO A 1 -6.12 -11.19 -12.15
N ARG A 2 -6.88 -12.09 -11.51
CA ARG A 2 -6.45 -12.78 -10.28
C ARG A 2 -5.37 -13.85 -10.56
N ARG A 3 -5.51 -14.59 -11.64
CA ARG A 3 -4.62 -15.73 -11.96
C ARG A 3 -3.13 -15.37 -12.08
N PRO A 4 -2.71 -14.29 -12.74
CA PRO A 4 -1.30 -13.92 -12.79
C PRO A 4 -0.71 -13.58 -11.42
N VAL A 5 -1.49 -12.97 -10.54
CA VAL A 5 -1.07 -12.66 -9.17
C VAL A 5 -0.86 -13.94 -8.37
N GLU A 6 -1.82 -14.85 -8.42
CA GLU A 6 -1.72 -16.15 -7.73
C GLU A 6 -0.54 -16.97 -8.22
N ALA A 7 -0.28 -16.99 -9.54
CA ALA A 7 0.87 -17.71 -10.12
C ALA A 7 2.21 -17.13 -9.65
N ALA A 8 2.36 -15.81 -9.61
CA ALA A 8 3.58 -15.16 -9.15
C ALA A 8 3.81 -15.41 -7.65
N LEU A 9 2.77 -15.30 -6.82
CA LEU A 9 2.87 -15.60 -5.39
C LEU A 9 3.25 -17.06 -5.14
N ALA A 10 2.69 -18.01 -5.91
CA ALA A 10 3.04 -19.41 -5.84
C ALA A 10 4.50 -19.67 -6.24
N ALA A 11 5.07 -18.85 -7.12
CA ALA A 11 6.47 -18.89 -7.50
C ALA A 11 7.42 -18.26 -6.45
N GLY A 12 6.89 -17.68 -5.38
CA GLY A 12 7.67 -17.02 -4.34
C GLY A 12 7.95 -15.54 -4.59
N ASP A 13 7.32 -14.97 -5.61
CA ASP A 13 7.48 -13.56 -5.95
C ASP A 13 6.62 -12.68 -5.05
N SER A 14 7.06 -11.44 -4.86
CA SER A 14 6.25 -10.38 -4.26
C SER A 14 5.57 -9.56 -5.35
N ILE A 15 4.31 -9.23 -5.14
CA ILE A 15 3.52 -8.43 -6.08
C ILE A 15 3.13 -7.13 -5.43
N LEU A 16 3.37 -6.02 -6.12
CA LEU A 16 2.90 -4.70 -5.75
C LEU A 16 1.70 -4.32 -6.63
N LEU A 17 0.59 -3.98 -6.00
CA LEU A 17 -0.60 -3.46 -6.67
C LEU A 17 -0.78 -1.98 -6.34
N GLU A 18 -0.89 -1.16 -7.36
CA GLU A 18 -1.28 0.24 -7.23
C GLU A 18 -2.76 0.36 -7.58
N ILE A 19 -3.59 0.55 -6.56
CA ILE A 19 -5.05 0.53 -6.68
C ILE A 19 -5.69 1.59 -5.78
N ASP A 20 -6.94 1.94 -6.04
CA ASP A 20 -7.72 2.83 -5.18
C ASP A 20 -8.27 2.10 -3.94
N ALA A 21 -8.92 2.83 -3.05
CA ALA A 21 -9.48 2.28 -1.83
C ALA A 21 -10.53 1.19 -2.07
N GLN A 22 -11.33 1.32 -3.13
CA GLN A 22 -12.31 0.30 -3.50
C GLN A 22 -11.63 -0.98 -3.98
N GLY A 23 -10.61 -0.87 -4.81
CA GLY A 23 -9.79 -2.01 -5.25
C GLY A 23 -9.07 -2.67 -4.08
N ALA A 24 -8.57 -1.88 -3.14
CA ALA A 24 -7.95 -2.38 -1.91
C ALA A 24 -8.93 -3.19 -1.06
N ALA A 25 -10.16 -2.73 -0.90
CA ALA A 25 -11.20 -3.48 -0.19
C ALA A 25 -11.48 -4.84 -0.83
N GLN A 26 -11.56 -4.89 -2.16
CA GLN A 26 -11.73 -6.14 -2.90
C GLN A 26 -10.56 -7.11 -2.72
N VAL A 27 -9.33 -6.58 -2.70
CA VAL A 27 -8.14 -7.40 -2.43
C VAL A 27 -8.16 -7.92 -1.00
N ARG A 28 -8.53 -7.10 -0.02
CA ARG A 28 -8.63 -7.52 1.39
C ARG A 28 -9.63 -8.65 1.56
N ASP A 29 -10.79 -8.57 0.90
CA ASP A 29 -11.81 -9.62 0.96
C ASP A 29 -11.33 -10.92 0.32
N ALA A 30 -10.62 -10.83 -0.79
CA ALA A 30 -10.13 -12.00 -1.52
C ALA A 30 -8.85 -12.60 -0.91
N MET A 31 -8.05 -11.79 -0.22
CA MET A 31 -6.74 -12.15 0.32
C MET A 31 -6.49 -11.37 1.62
N PRO A 32 -7.02 -11.85 2.75
CA PRO A 32 -6.92 -11.14 4.03
C PRO A 32 -5.49 -10.87 4.51
N GLU A 33 -4.54 -11.71 4.09
CA GLU A 33 -3.12 -11.58 4.42
C GLU A 33 -2.37 -10.53 3.60
N ALA A 34 -3.00 -9.91 2.61
CA ALA A 34 -2.38 -8.85 1.83
C ALA A 34 -2.01 -7.66 2.72
N VAL A 35 -0.79 -7.17 2.55
CA VAL A 35 -0.31 -5.98 3.26
C VAL A 35 -0.78 -4.74 2.52
N MET A 36 -1.45 -3.84 3.21
CA MET A 36 -2.03 -2.64 2.64
C MET A 36 -1.33 -1.39 3.15
N ILE A 37 -0.78 -0.63 2.22
CA ILE A 37 -0.07 0.61 2.50
C ILE A 37 -0.86 1.77 1.90
N PHE A 38 -1.26 2.71 2.75
CA PHE A 38 -1.92 3.93 2.32
C PHE A 38 -0.88 5.04 2.17
N VAL A 39 -0.84 5.66 1.00
CA VAL A 39 0.08 6.78 0.73
C VAL A 39 -0.66 8.08 1.02
N LEU A 40 -0.22 8.78 2.06
CA LEU A 40 -0.78 10.07 2.49
C LEU A 40 -0.03 11.23 1.83
N PRO A 41 -0.74 12.27 1.43
CA PRO A 41 -0.09 13.54 1.15
C PRO A 41 0.37 14.20 2.46
N PRO A 42 1.30 15.18 2.41
CA PRO A 42 1.72 15.89 3.61
C PRO A 42 0.60 16.72 4.23
N SER A 43 -0.34 17.22 3.41
CA SER A 43 -1.53 17.96 3.84
C SER A 43 -2.58 18.00 2.73
N MET A 44 -3.81 18.37 3.06
CA MET A 44 -4.86 18.63 2.06
C MET A 44 -4.52 19.83 1.18
N SER A 45 -3.93 20.86 1.73
CA SER A 45 -3.48 22.03 0.96
C SER A 45 -2.38 21.66 -0.05
N ALA A 46 -1.52 20.72 0.27
CA ALA A 46 -0.51 20.22 -0.65
C ALA A 46 -1.13 19.49 -1.84
N ILE A 47 -2.21 18.72 -1.64
CA ILE A 47 -2.96 18.11 -2.73
C ILE A 47 -3.48 19.19 -3.68
N GLU A 48 -4.16 20.17 -3.13
CA GLU A 48 -4.73 21.27 -3.91
C GLU A 48 -3.66 22.02 -4.70
N THR A 49 -2.55 22.35 -4.06
CA THR A 49 -1.42 23.01 -4.71
C THR A 49 -0.84 22.18 -5.85
N ARG A 50 -0.65 20.87 -5.62
CA ARG A 50 -0.15 19.96 -6.66
C ARG A 50 -1.11 19.83 -7.83
N LEU A 51 -2.41 19.76 -7.58
CA LEU A 51 -3.43 19.71 -8.63
C LEU A 51 -3.43 20.99 -9.46
N ARG A 52 -3.36 22.15 -8.84
CA ARG A 52 -3.32 23.44 -9.52
C ARG A 52 -2.06 23.60 -10.38
N TYR A 53 -0.92 23.14 -9.87
CA TYR A 53 0.37 23.27 -10.58
C TYR A 53 0.45 22.37 -11.81
N ARG A 54 -0.09 21.16 -11.75
CA ARG A 54 0.01 20.14 -12.82
C ARG A 54 -1.08 20.24 -13.87
N SER A 55 -2.14 20.99 -13.59
CA SER A 55 -3.38 20.89 -14.36
C SER A 55 -3.76 22.22 -14.96
N THR A 56 -4.23 22.17 -16.21
CA THR A 56 -4.97 23.24 -16.87
C THR A 56 -6.48 23.10 -16.64
N ASP A 57 -6.88 22.23 -15.71
CA ASP A 57 -8.27 21.97 -15.39
C ASP A 57 -8.96 23.21 -14.81
N SER A 58 -10.28 23.28 -15.00
CA SER A 58 -11.11 24.32 -14.40
C SER A 58 -11.14 24.19 -12.88
N GLU A 59 -11.48 25.30 -12.21
CA GLU A 59 -11.64 25.32 -10.74
C GLU A 59 -12.62 24.23 -10.25
N GLU A 60 -13.71 24.01 -10.97
CA GLU A 60 -14.70 22.99 -10.65
C GLU A 60 -14.11 21.58 -10.65
N ILE A 61 -13.29 21.26 -11.64
CA ILE A 61 -12.61 19.95 -11.72
C ILE A 61 -11.60 19.80 -10.59
N ILE A 62 -10.84 20.84 -10.28
CA ILE A 62 -9.87 20.84 -9.17
C ILE A 62 -10.59 20.58 -7.84
N GLN A 63 -11.68 21.27 -7.56
CA GLN A 63 -12.46 21.09 -6.34
C GLN A 63 -13.04 19.67 -6.24
N ARG A 64 -13.49 19.11 -7.34
CA ARG A 64 -13.97 17.72 -7.38
C ARG A 64 -12.84 16.73 -7.02
N ARG A 65 -11.64 16.90 -7.57
CA ARG A 65 -10.48 16.06 -7.26
C ARG A 65 -10.03 16.20 -5.81
N VAL A 66 -10.10 17.39 -5.24
CA VAL A 66 -9.82 17.62 -3.82
C VAL A 66 -10.84 16.89 -2.94
N ALA A 67 -12.12 16.97 -3.30
CA ALA A 67 -13.17 16.26 -2.59
C ALA A 67 -12.99 14.73 -2.68
N ASP A 68 -12.63 14.20 -3.84
CA ASP A 68 -12.35 12.78 -4.04
C ASP A 68 -11.15 12.33 -3.20
N ALA A 69 -10.07 13.13 -3.15
CA ALA A 69 -8.92 12.85 -2.30
C ALA A 69 -9.28 12.80 -0.82
N ARG A 70 -10.18 13.69 -0.38
CA ARG A 70 -10.68 13.69 1.00
C ARG A 70 -11.46 12.43 1.31
N LEU A 71 -12.32 11.98 0.40
CA LEU A 71 -13.06 10.72 0.55
C LEU A 71 -12.11 9.52 0.62
N GLN A 72 -11.04 9.50 -0.18
CA GLN A 72 -10.03 8.43 -0.10
C GLN A 72 -9.38 8.36 1.29
N LEU A 73 -9.12 9.50 1.94
CA LEU A 73 -8.56 9.56 3.29
C LEU A 73 -9.47 8.89 4.34
N GLU A 74 -10.77 8.92 4.16
CA GLU A 74 -11.71 8.27 5.08
C GLU A 74 -11.52 6.75 5.13
N HIS A 75 -10.93 6.16 4.10
CA HIS A 75 -10.66 4.72 4.02
C HIS A 75 -9.31 4.30 4.63
N CYS A 76 -8.48 5.24 5.07
CA CYS A 76 -7.14 4.91 5.57
C CYS A 76 -7.13 3.97 6.78
N GLY A 77 -8.19 3.97 7.57
CA GLY A 77 -8.33 3.09 8.75
C GLY A 77 -8.38 1.59 8.42
N ALA A 78 -8.67 1.22 7.17
CA ALA A 78 -8.66 -0.17 6.72
C ALA A 78 -7.27 -0.66 6.27
N PHE A 79 -6.27 0.21 6.24
CA PHE A 79 -4.92 -0.09 5.81
C PHE A 79 -4.01 -0.45 6.99
N ASP A 80 -2.93 -1.17 6.70
CA ASP A 80 -2.00 -1.66 7.72
C ASP A 80 -0.89 -0.65 8.02
N TYR A 81 -0.48 0.13 7.03
CA TYR A 81 0.61 1.10 7.12
C TYR A 81 0.27 2.41 6.44
N LEU A 82 0.88 3.48 6.92
CA LEU A 82 0.82 4.80 6.30
C LEU A 82 2.21 5.23 5.85
N VAL A 83 2.31 5.73 4.64
CA VAL A 83 3.52 6.35 4.10
C VAL A 83 3.19 7.80 3.75
N VAL A 84 3.94 8.75 4.28
CA VAL A 84 3.73 10.16 4.00
C VAL A 84 4.57 10.58 2.79
N ASN A 85 3.91 10.97 1.71
CA ASN A 85 4.54 11.43 0.48
C ASN A 85 4.75 12.95 0.51
N ASP A 86 5.64 13.41 1.37
CA ASP A 86 6.09 14.80 1.40
C ASP A 86 7.20 15.02 0.36
N ASP A 87 8.33 14.36 0.51
CA ASP A 87 9.34 14.25 -0.52
C ASP A 87 9.51 12.79 -0.95
N LEU A 88 9.96 12.59 -2.20
CA LEU A 88 10.06 11.26 -2.79
C LEU A 88 11.06 10.35 -2.06
N SER A 89 12.20 10.92 -1.63
CA SER A 89 13.24 10.16 -0.94
C SER A 89 12.75 9.63 0.41
N SER A 90 12.11 10.48 1.20
CA SER A 90 11.52 10.11 2.49
C SER A 90 10.40 9.07 2.32
N ALA A 91 9.52 9.26 1.34
CA ALA A 91 8.45 8.32 1.05
C ALA A 91 9.01 6.95 0.63
N HIS A 92 10.04 6.93 -0.19
CA HIS A 92 10.74 5.70 -0.60
C HIS A 92 11.32 4.96 0.61
N ASP A 93 12.01 5.68 1.51
CA ASP A 93 12.59 5.08 2.72
C ASP A 93 11.52 4.47 3.63
N GLN A 94 10.41 5.17 3.82
CA GLN A 94 9.27 4.67 4.60
C GLN A 94 8.69 3.40 3.97
N PHE A 95 8.46 3.42 2.67
CA PHE A 95 7.92 2.28 1.93
C PHE A 95 8.85 1.06 2.02
N GLN A 96 10.15 1.28 1.81
CA GLN A 96 11.16 0.23 1.92
C GLN A 96 11.23 -0.37 3.33
N ALA A 97 11.13 0.45 4.36
CA ALA A 97 11.10 -0.01 5.75
C ALA A 97 9.91 -0.95 6.01
N VAL A 98 8.73 -0.65 5.47
CA VAL A 98 7.56 -1.51 5.56
C VAL A 98 7.81 -2.86 4.86
N LEU A 99 8.34 -2.84 3.64
CA LEU A 99 8.64 -4.07 2.90
C LEU A 99 9.64 -4.96 3.65
N VAL A 100 10.71 -4.38 4.16
CA VAL A 100 11.74 -5.12 4.92
C VAL A 100 11.13 -5.73 6.17
N ALA A 101 10.36 -4.97 6.94
CA ALA A 101 9.73 -5.45 8.17
C ALA A 101 8.75 -6.59 7.89
N GLU A 102 7.92 -6.46 6.86
CA GLU A 102 6.95 -7.51 6.48
C GLU A 102 7.64 -8.80 6.04
N LEU A 103 8.71 -8.71 5.25
CA LEU A 103 9.50 -9.86 4.81
C LEU A 103 10.25 -10.53 5.96
N ARG A 104 10.49 -9.83 7.06
CA ARG A 104 11.18 -10.35 8.24
C ARG A 104 10.24 -10.91 9.31
N LYS A 105 8.92 -10.86 9.12
CA LYS A 105 7.98 -11.46 10.06
C LYS A 105 8.29 -12.94 10.28
N ARG A 106 8.33 -13.36 11.55
CA ARG A 106 8.63 -14.74 11.93
C ARG A 106 7.75 -15.77 11.20
N ALA A 107 6.46 -15.48 11.08
CA ALA A 107 5.51 -16.39 10.42
C ALA A 107 5.89 -16.72 8.97
N ARG A 108 6.65 -15.85 8.29
CA ARG A 108 7.14 -16.11 6.94
C ARG A 108 8.39 -16.99 6.91
N HIS A 109 8.96 -17.32 8.09
CA HIS A 109 10.23 -18.03 8.23
C HIS A 109 10.11 -19.30 9.09
N ASP A 110 8.92 -19.90 9.16
CA ASP A 110 8.69 -21.09 9.98
C ASP A 110 9.59 -22.26 9.59
N SER A 111 9.82 -22.48 8.30
CA SER A 111 10.73 -23.52 7.83
C SER A 111 12.19 -23.25 8.20
N LEU A 112 12.62 -22.01 8.24
CA LEU A 112 13.96 -21.63 8.71
C LEU A 112 14.11 -21.94 10.20
N VAL A 113 13.13 -21.57 11.02
CA VAL A 113 13.11 -21.88 12.45
C VAL A 113 13.18 -23.39 12.68
N SER A 114 12.39 -24.16 11.96
CA SER A 114 12.36 -25.62 12.05
C SER A 114 13.71 -26.25 11.75
N ARG A 115 14.43 -25.75 10.73
CA ARG A 115 15.77 -26.24 10.38
C ARG A 115 16.81 -26.01 11.47
N PHE A 116 16.75 -24.85 12.15
CA PHE A 116 17.69 -24.53 13.25
C PHE A 116 17.35 -25.25 14.55
N ALA A 117 16.06 -25.42 14.85
CA ALA A 117 15.61 -25.98 16.11
C ALA A 117 15.50 -27.51 16.08
N GLY A 118 15.58 -28.14 14.89
CA GLY A 118 15.36 -29.59 14.74
C GLY A 118 13.94 -30.00 15.06
N ILE A 119 12.98 -29.07 14.99
CA ILE A 119 11.55 -29.28 15.25
C ILE A 119 10.77 -29.31 13.95
N SER A 120 9.61 -29.96 13.97
CA SER A 120 8.70 -29.94 12.84
C SER A 120 8.18 -28.52 12.58
N ALA A 121 7.84 -28.23 11.30
CA ALA A 121 7.24 -26.98 10.92
C ALA A 121 5.99 -26.69 11.76
N LEU A 122 5.91 -25.47 12.21
CA LEU A 122 4.81 -24.99 13.06
C LEU A 122 3.54 -24.73 12.25
#